data_9ef0dd4e28484e36baf0f812a0f174f4
#
_entry.id   9ef0dd4e28484e36baf0f812a0f174f4
#
_cell.length_a   1.000
_cell.length_b   1.000
_cell.length_c   1.000
_cell.angle_alpha   90.00
_cell.angle_beta   90.00
_cell.angle_gamma   90.00
#
_symmetry.space_group_name_H-M   'P 1'
#
loop_
_entity.id
_entity.type
_entity.pdbx_description
1 polymer ?
#
loop_
_entity_poly.entity_id
_entity_poly.type
_entity_poly.pdbx_seq_one_letter_code
_entity_poly.pdbx_strand_id
1 'polypeptide(L)'
;MLGAGAWGSALANAASANAPTLLWGRDPALVASMRTAGVNARYLPGIPLAPSLRFTDSIDEALDHVTAGHTPGLIILGVPTAGLRAICTEISERLAPQARQLTGIVWTCKGMEAHTGLLPHEIVQESLNPLMHASTGVLSGPSFALEVARGLPVALTVASLSQDLRQATINALHGGAVRVYASPDVVGVEVGGALKNIMAIACGIADGLQLGTNARAALITRGLAEMTRFGEALGAQVGTFAGLTGLGDLVLTATGDLSRNRLVGLEIGRGRSVDDILAGGLTAEGARCASAVLHRAQALGVDLPITEAVCGVLFAGVAPREAVTRLLARVARTE
;
A
#
# COMPACT_ATOMS: atom_id res chain seq x y z
N MET A 1 15.85 3.83 -2.72
CA MET A 1 14.62 3.00 -2.75
C MET A 1 14.96 1.61 -2.25
N LEU A 2 14.33 1.12 -1.18
CA LEU A 2 14.52 -0.22 -0.65
C LEU A 2 13.33 -1.12 -1.02
N GLY A 3 13.58 -2.09 -1.91
CA GLY A 3 12.57 -3.04 -2.40
C GLY A 3 12.39 -2.99 -3.92
N ALA A 4 12.97 -3.95 -4.63
CA ALA A 4 12.93 -4.07 -6.09
C ALA A 4 11.71 -4.87 -6.60
N GLY A 5 10.55 -4.71 -5.95
CA GLY A 5 9.25 -5.16 -6.48
C GLY A 5 8.74 -4.27 -7.62
N ALA A 6 7.56 -4.58 -8.17
CA ALA A 6 6.96 -3.77 -9.24
C ALA A 6 6.83 -2.29 -8.87
N TRP A 7 6.24 -2.01 -7.68
CA TRP A 7 6.02 -0.65 -7.22
C TRP A 7 7.33 0.09 -6.91
N GLY A 8 8.26 -0.54 -6.16
CA GLY A 8 9.55 0.05 -5.86
C GLY A 8 10.38 0.35 -7.12
N SER A 9 10.36 -0.54 -8.11
CA SER A 9 11.02 -0.30 -9.39
C SER A 9 10.39 0.86 -10.18
N ALA A 10 9.06 0.94 -10.22
CA ALA A 10 8.35 2.04 -10.89
C ALA A 10 8.64 3.40 -10.25
N LEU A 11 8.61 3.47 -8.91
CA LEU A 11 8.94 4.71 -8.18
C LEU A 11 10.41 5.09 -8.29
N ALA A 12 11.34 4.12 -8.21
CA ALA A 12 12.77 4.39 -8.38
C ALA A 12 13.06 4.93 -9.78
N ASN A 13 12.39 4.36 -10.78
CA ASN A 13 12.50 4.82 -12.16
C ASN A 13 12.03 6.28 -12.31
N ALA A 14 10.88 6.62 -11.70
CA ALA A 14 10.37 7.99 -11.71
C ALA A 14 11.28 8.95 -10.93
N ALA A 15 11.76 8.57 -9.74
CA ALA A 15 12.63 9.38 -8.91
C ALA A 15 13.98 9.67 -9.56
N SER A 16 14.51 8.76 -10.38
CA SER A 16 15.80 8.90 -11.04
C SER A 16 15.88 10.05 -12.05
N ALA A 17 14.72 10.60 -12.43
CA ALA A 17 14.65 11.81 -13.26
C ALA A 17 14.92 13.09 -12.45
N ASN A 18 14.69 13.07 -11.13
CA ASN A 18 14.76 14.25 -10.27
C ASN A 18 15.97 14.22 -9.31
N ALA A 19 16.48 13.01 -8.97
CA ALA A 19 17.57 12.86 -8.00
C ALA A 19 18.41 11.61 -8.29
N PRO A 20 19.70 11.57 -7.88
CA PRO A 20 20.50 10.36 -7.90
C PRO A 20 19.81 9.26 -7.10
N THR A 21 19.42 8.18 -7.76
CA THR A 21 18.60 7.13 -7.16
C THR A 21 19.30 5.78 -7.22
N LEU A 22 19.28 5.07 -6.08
CA LEU A 22 19.76 3.70 -5.94
C LEU A 22 18.59 2.80 -5.55
N LEU A 23 18.36 1.73 -6.31
CA LEU A 23 17.36 0.70 -6.03
C LEU A 23 18.03 -0.52 -5.42
N TRP A 24 17.67 -0.80 -4.18
CA TRP A 24 18.11 -2.02 -3.49
C TRP A 24 17.09 -3.16 -3.69
N GLY A 25 17.61 -4.35 -3.98
CA GLY A 25 16.85 -5.60 -4.04
C GLY A 25 17.52 -6.69 -3.24
N ARG A 26 16.76 -7.41 -2.42
CA ARG A 26 17.27 -8.50 -1.56
C ARG A 26 17.80 -9.72 -2.34
N ASP A 27 17.34 -9.92 -3.58
CA ASP A 27 17.74 -11.05 -4.43
C ASP A 27 18.89 -10.63 -5.35
N PRO A 28 20.14 -11.10 -5.11
CA PRO A 28 21.30 -10.73 -5.91
C PRO A 28 21.16 -11.09 -7.40
N ALA A 29 20.50 -12.22 -7.69
CA ALA A 29 20.29 -12.65 -9.07
C ALA A 29 19.35 -11.70 -9.82
N LEU A 30 18.29 -11.22 -9.17
CA LEU A 30 17.40 -10.20 -9.74
C LEU A 30 18.15 -8.88 -9.98
N VAL A 31 18.97 -8.45 -9.03
CA VAL A 31 19.76 -7.20 -9.14
C VAL A 31 20.78 -7.30 -10.28
N ALA A 32 21.51 -8.41 -10.37
CA ALA A 32 22.44 -8.66 -11.48
C ALA A 32 21.71 -8.64 -12.86
N SER A 33 20.54 -9.27 -12.93
CA SER A 33 19.72 -9.25 -14.13
C SER A 33 19.28 -7.82 -14.51
N MET A 34 18.84 -7.01 -13.55
CA MET A 34 18.46 -5.61 -13.80
C MET A 34 19.63 -4.76 -14.29
N ARG A 35 20.84 -4.96 -13.71
CA ARG A 35 22.06 -4.26 -14.17
C ARG A 35 22.40 -4.58 -15.61
N THR A 36 22.25 -5.83 -16.02
CA THR A 36 22.62 -6.29 -17.38
C THR A 36 21.56 -5.95 -18.41
N ALA A 37 20.29 -6.18 -18.09
CA ALA A 37 19.19 -6.07 -19.06
C ALA A 37 18.51 -4.69 -19.08
N GLY A 38 18.74 -3.83 -18.07
CA GLY A 38 18.04 -2.56 -17.95
C GLY A 38 16.52 -2.69 -17.74
N VAL A 39 16.06 -3.87 -17.30
CA VAL A 39 14.62 -4.14 -17.05
C VAL A 39 14.47 -5.00 -15.79
N ASN A 40 13.36 -4.84 -15.07
CA ASN A 40 12.97 -5.76 -14.01
C ASN A 40 12.04 -6.85 -14.61
N ALA A 41 12.63 -7.86 -15.22
CA ALA A 41 11.88 -8.88 -15.98
C ALA A 41 10.88 -9.67 -15.10
N ARG A 42 11.15 -9.82 -13.80
CA ARG A 42 10.27 -10.56 -12.87
C ARG A 42 9.01 -9.78 -12.50
N TYR A 43 9.11 -8.46 -12.27
CA TYR A 43 8.03 -7.67 -11.70
C TYR A 43 7.47 -6.60 -12.63
N LEU A 44 8.24 -6.15 -13.62
CA LEU A 44 7.86 -5.17 -14.65
C LEU A 44 8.40 -5.62 -16.02
N PRO A 45 7.95 -6.77 -16.55
CA PRO A 45 8.47 -7.29 -17.81
C PRO A 45 8.25 -6.30 -18.96
N GLY A 46 9.29 -6.11 -19.78
CA GLY A 46 9.24 -5.25 -20.97
C GLY A 46 9.25 -3.75 -20.70
N ILE A 47 9.41 -3.31 -19.45
CA ILE A 47 9.53 -1.88 -19.11
C ILE A 47 11.01 -1.52 -18.94
N PRO A 48 11.58 -0.65 -19.77
CA PRO A 48 12.96 -0.18 -19.62
C PRO A 48 13.09 0.67 -18.34
N LEU A 49 14.17 0.45 -17.61
CA LEU A 49 14.58 1.26 -16.47
C LEU A 49 15.52 2.36 -16.93
N ALA A 50 15.45 3.54 -16.31
CA ALA A 50 16.25 4.69 -16.70
C ALA A 50 17.76 4.38 -16.59
N PRO A 51 18.59 4.81 -17.54
CA PRO A 51 20.04 4.58 -17.50
C PRO A 51 20.73 5.22 -16.29
N SER A 52 20.11 6.25 -15.69
CA SER A 52 20.58 6.92 -14.47
C SER A 52 20.28 6.14 -13.19
N LEU A 53 19.36 5.17 -13.23
CA LEU A 53 18.99 4.35 -12.06
C LEU A 53 20.08 3.33 -11.79
N ARG A 54 20.63 3.37 -10.57
CA ARG A 54 21.61 2.39 -10.11
C ARG A 54 20.93 1.28 -9.29
N PHE A 55 21.59 0.12 -9.19
CA PHE A 55 21.05 -1.05 -8.53
C PHE A 55 22.08 -1.64 -7.54
N THR A 56 21.62 -2.12 -6.39
CA THR A 56 22.46 -2.84 -5.42
C THR A 56 21.68 -3.93 -4.71
N ASP A 57 22.37 -4.99 -4.31
CA ASP A 57 21.93 -6.04 -3.41
C ASP A 57 22.53 -5.90 -2.00
N SER A 58 23.43 -4.92 -1.83
CA SER A 58 24.00 -4.55 -0.52
C SER A 58 23.13 -3.49 0.16
N ILE A 59 22.63 -3.82 1.35
CA ILE A 59 21.90 -2.84 2.18
C ILE A 59 22.83 -1.73 2.68
N ASP A 60 24.08 -2.06 2.98
CA ASP A 60 25.09 -1.09 3.43
C ASP A 60 25.37 -0.06 2.34
N GLU A 61 25.58 -0.49 1.08
CA GLU A 61 25.74 0.44 -0.05
C GLU A 61 24.51 1.33 -0.22
N ALA A 62 23.30 0.79 -0.02
CA ALA A 62 22.08 1.56 -0.12
C ALA A 62 21.94 2.62 0.99
N LEU A 63 22.38 2.30 2.21
CA LEU A 63 22.36 3.21 3.35
C LEU A 63 23.49 4.26 3.25
N ASP A 64 24.69 3.86 2.83
CA ASP A 64 25.79 4.78 2.55
C ASP A 64 25.42 5.79 1.46
N HIS A 65 24.69 5.37 0.43
CA HIS A 65 24.23 6.27 -0.64
C HIS A 65 23.40 7.45 -0.13
N VAL A 66 22.61 7.28 0.92
CA VAL A 66 21.75 8.35 1.48
C VAL A 66 22.42 9.16 2.58
N THR A 67 23.56 8.71 3.10
CA THR A 67 24.31 9.37 4.20
C THR A 67 25.62 10.01 3.75
N ALA A 68 26.20 9.59 2.61
CA ALA A 68 27.50 10.07 2.14
C ALA A 68 27.49 11.48 1.52
N GLY A 69 26.32 12.07 1.25
CA GLY A 69 26.18 13.36 0.58
C GLY A 69 26.19 14.55 1.54
N HIS A 70 26.38 15.77 0.97
CA HIS A 70 26.19 17.03 1.71
C HIS A 70 24.72 17.40 1.95
N THR A 71 23.82 16.80 1.18
CA THR A 71 22.36 16.96 1.33
C THR A 71 21.78 15.72 1.98
N PRO A 72 20.89 15.87 2.99
CA PRO A 72 20.25 14.73 3.63
C PRO A 72 19.50 13.86 2.61
N GLY A 73 19.71 12.54 2.68
CA GLY A 73 19.08 11.58 1.79
C GLY A 73 17.67 11.18 2.22
N LEU A 74 16.89 10.66 1.28
CA LEU A 74 15.53 10.15 1.49
C LEU A 74 15.50 8.63 1.27
N ILE A 75 14.99 7.88 2.25
CA ILE A 75 14.73 6.45 2.10
C ILE A 75 13.25 6.24 1.78
N ILE A 76 12.95 5.52 0.68
CA ILE A 76 11.59 5.08 0.37
C ILE A 76 11.55 3.56 0.45
N LEU A 77 10.63 3.01 1.27
CA LEU A 77 10.46 1.57 1.49
C LEU A 77 9.39 1.02 0.54
N GLY A 78 9.81 0.26 -0.45
CA GLY A 78 8.95 -0.43 -1.41
C GLY A 78 8.72 -1.90 -1.04
N VAL A 79 8.68 -2.22 0.25
CA VAL A 79 8.47 -3.57 0.79
C VAL A 79 6.99 -3.78 1.15
N PRO A 80 6.46 -5.01 1.16
CA PRO A 80 5.12 -5.29 1.69
C PRO A 80 5.06 -5.09 3.22
N THR A 81 3.87 -4.89 3.78
CA THR A 81 3.67 -4.68 5.23
C THR A 81 4.33 -5.78 6.07
N ALA A 82 4.25 -7.04 5.64
CA ALA A 82 4.91 -8.17 6.32
C ALA A 82 6.45 -8.06 6.38
N GLY A 83 7.07 -7.23 5.54
CA GLY A 83 8.52 -7.00 5.56
C GLY A 83 8.93 -5.69 6.23
N LEU A 84 7.96 -4.85 6.63
CA LEU A 84 8.23 -3.51 7.12
C LEU A 84 9.02 -3.54 8.43
N ARG A 85 8.59 -4.33 9.40
CA ARG A 85 9.27 -4.46 10.72
C ARG A 85 10.73 -4.85 10.55
N ALA A 86 10.99 -5.90 9.80
CA ALA A 86 12.35 -6.41 9.60
C ALA A 86 13.28 -5.37 8.96
N ILE A 87 12.83 -4.69 7.92
CA ILE A 87 13.66 -3.66 7.25
C ILE A 87 13.87 -2.43 8.14
N CYS A 88 12.88 -2.03 8.95
CA CYS A 88 13.02 -0.93 9.89
C CYS A 88 14.03 -1.26 11.00
N THR A 89 13.99 -2.48 11.55
CA THR A 89 14.98 -2.96 12.52
C THR A 89 16.38 -2.93 11.90
N GLU A 90 16.56 -3.45 10.70
CA GLU A 90 17.84 -3.48 10.00
C GLU A 90 18.40 -2.07 9.74
N ILE A 91 17.55 -1.14 9.29
CA ILE A 91 17.91 0.28 9.12
C ILE A 91 18.31 0.89 10.47
N SER A 92 17.53 0.62 11.52
CA SER A 92 17.76 1.14 12.87
C SER A 92 19.14 0.74 13.42
N GLU A 93 19.49 -0.53 13.28
CA GLU A 93 20.77 -1.07 13.76
C GLU A 93 21.99 -0.47 13.02
N ARG A 94 21.85 -0.22 11.71
CA ARG A 94 22.94 0.25 10.85
C ARG A 94 23.08 1.77 10.84
N LEU A 95 21.97 2.53 10.89
CA LEU A 95 21.97 3.99 10.74
C LEU A 95 21.86 4.77 12.06
N ALA A 96 21.69 4.11 13.22
CA ALA A 96 21.51 4.82 14.49
C ALA A 96 22.56 5.92 14.74
N PRO A 97 23.86 5.72 14.45
CA PRO A 97 24.88 6.76 14.61
C PRO A 97 24.75 7.93 13.62
N GLN A 98 24.12 7.71 12.48
CA GLN A 98 24.05 8.64 11.33
C GLN A 98 22.61 9.15 11.06
N ALA A 99 21.67 8.88 11.98
CA ALA A 99 20.25 9.20 11.82
C ALA A 99 19.98 10.67 11.46
N ARG A 100 20.82 11.60 11.90
CA ARG A 100 20.71 13.04 11.63
C ARG A 100 21.06 13.44 10.18
N GLN A 101 21.63 12.53 9.41
CA GLN A 101 22.01 12.77 8.00
C GLN A 101 20.89 12.42 7.02
N LEU A 102 19.73 11.96 7.54
CA LEU A 102 18.58 11.64 6.72
C LEU A 102 17.53 12.76 6.77
N THR A 103 16.91 13.03 5.62
CA THR A 103 15.66 13.81 5.59
C THR A 103 14.52 12.99 6.22
N GLY A 104 14.50 11.68 5.97
CA GLY A 104 13.58 10.76 6.62
C GLY A 104 13.30 9.49 5.82
N ILE A 105 12.31 8.75 6.30
CA ILE A 105 11.91 7.45 5.79
C ILE A 105 10.42 7.50 5.43
N VAL A 106 10.10 7.07 4.19
CA VAL A 106 8.73 6.97 3.69
C VAL A 106 8.46 5.53 3.28
N TRP A 107 7.38 4.92 3.79
CA TRP A 107 6.94 3.61 3.33
C TRP A 107 5.80 3.70 2.33
N THR A 108 5.61 2.65 1.54
CA THR A 108 4.58 2.58 0.51
C THR A 108 3.65 1.38 0.66
N CYS A 109 3.88 0.54 1.68
CA CYS A 109 3.06 -0.62 1.96
C CYS A 109 1.65 -0.21 2.40
N LYS A 110 0.69 -1.09 2.13
CA LYS A 110 -0.73 -0.89 2.41
C LYS A 110 -1.26 -2.09 3.19
N GLY A 111 -2.01 -1.84 4.23
CA GLY A 111 -2.58 -2.88 5.10
C GLY A 111 -2.04 -2.83 6.50
N MET A 112 -2.57 -3.69 7.37
CA MET A 112 -2.16 -3.85 8.75
C MET A 112 -1.29 -5.10 8.90
N GLU A 113 -0.43 -5.14 9.91
CA GLU A 113 0.36 -6.33 10.23
C GLU A 113 -0.57 -7.45 10.75
N ALA A 114 -0.50 -8.63 10.12
CA ALA A 114 -1.50 -9.68 10.29
C ALA A 114 -1.63 -10.19 11.73
N HIS A 115 -0.53 -10.25 12.49
CA HIS A 115 -0.50 -10.85 13.83
C HIS A 115 -0.76 -9.83 14.95
N THR A 116 -0.36 -8.58 14.77
CA THR A 116 -0.47 -7.53 15.79
C THR A 116 -1.65 -6.60 15.55
N GLY A 117 -2.14 -6.49 14.31
CA GLY A 117 -3.14 -5.51 13.92
C GLY A 117 -2.61 -4.08 13.90
N LEU A 118 -1.30 -3.89 13.85
CA LEU A 118 -0.68 -2.56 13.81
C LEU A 118 -0.73 -1.96 12.41
N LEU A 119 -0.98 -0.66 12.34
CA LEU A 119 -0.78 0.15 11.15
C LEU A 119 0.73 0.33 10.87
N PRO A 120 1.16 0.62 9.63
CA PRO A 120 2.56 0.77 9.30
C PRO A 120 3.31 1.79 10.18
N HIS A 121 2.72 2.94 10.52
CA HIS A 121 3.37 3.91 11.41
C HIS A 121 3.61 3.37 12.82
N GLU A 122 2.70 2.52 13.34
CA GLU A 122 2.86 1.88 14.65
C GLU A 122 3.99 0.83 14.61
N ILE A 123 4.08 0.05 13.51
CA ILE A 123 5.20 -0.88 13.28
C ILE A 123 6.52 -0.12 13.27
N VAL A 124 6.57 1.00 12.57
CA VAL A 124 7.77 1.85 12.48
C VAL A 124 8.15 2.41 13.85
N GLN A 125 7.19 2.87 14.65
CA GLN A 125 7.43 3.33 16.02
C GLN A 125 8.02 2.25 16.94
N GLU A 126 7.63 0.99 16.76
CA GLU A 126 8.18 -0.12 17.55
C GLU A 126 9.56 -0.61 17.07
N SER A 127 9.87 -0.49 15.78
CA SER A 127 11.03 -1.15 15.16
C SER A 127 12.14 -0.21 14.72
N LEU A 128 11.86 1.09 14.61
CA LEU A 128 12.85 2.09 14.21
C LEU A 128 13.40 2.83 15.44
N ASN A 129 14.65 3.25 15.37
CA ASN A 129 15.26 4.05 16.44
C ASN A 129 14.45 5.34 16.69
N PRO A 130 14.12 5.70 17.95
CA PRO A 130 13.34 6.89 18.28
C PRO A 130 13.86 8.20 17.69
N LEU A 131 15.16 8.33 17.47
CA LEU A 131 15.76 9.52 16.84
C LEU A 131 15.31 9.73 15.39
N MET A 132 14.77 8.68 14.74
CA MET A 132 14.27 8.73 13.36
C MET A 132 12.77 8.94 13.27
N HIS A 133 12.01 8.81 14.39
CA HIS A 133 10.54 8.85 14.37
C HIS A 133 9.96 10.17 13.85
N ALA A 134 10.61 11.29 14.16
CA ALA A 134 10.14 12.62 13.78
C ALA A 134 10.09 12.85 12.26
N SER A 135 10.85 12.06 11.50
CA SER A 135 10.99 12.19 10.04
C SER A 135 10.54 10.92 9.33
N THR A 136 9.33 10.46 9.65
CA THR A 136 8.73 9.29 9.01
C THR A 136 7.39 9.63 8.36
N GLY A 137 7.00 8.83 7.33
CA GLY A 137 5.76 9.08 6.62
C GLY A 137 5.37 7.97 5.66
N VAL A 138 4.20 8.10 5.05
CA VAL A 138 3.62 7.17 4.10
C VAL A 138 3.41 7.84 2.74
N LEU A 139 3.65 7.11 1.66
CA LEU A 139 3.27 7.49 0.29
C LEU A 139 2.21 6.51 -0.22
N SER A 140 1.05 7.02 -0.59
CA SER A 140 -0.09 6.22 -1.06
C SER A 140 -0.87 6.97 -2.14
N GLY A 141 -1.92 6.36 -2.67
CA GLY A 141 -2.80 6.94 -3.68
C GLY A 141 -3.17 5.94 -4.77
N PRO A 142 -4.04 6.34 -5.70
CA PRO A 142 -4.49 5.50 -6.81
C PRO A 142 -3.34 5.24 -7.78
N SER A 143 -2.75 4.04 -7.71
CA SER A 143 -1.55 3.73 -8.50
C SER A 143 -1.39 2.24 -8.78
N PHE A 144 -1.42 1.88 -10.06
CA PHE A 144 -0.93 0.59 -10.51
C PHE A 144 0.52 0.73 -10.96
N ALA A 145 1.40 -0.11 -10.43
CA ALA A 145 2.83 -0.05 -10.70
C ALA A 145 3.17 -0.11 -12.20
N LEU A 146 2.43 -0.91 -12.96
CA LEU A 146 2.62 -1.05 -14.40
C LEU A 146 2.31 0.24 -15.16
N GLU A 147 1.24 0.96 -14.76
CA GLU A 147 0.86 2.22 -15.40
C GLU A 147 1.89 3.31 -15.09
N VAL A 148 2.32 3.42 -13.85
CA VAL A 148 3.38 4.37 -13.44
C VAL A 148 4.69 4.06 -14.18
N ALA A 149 5.07 2.80 -14.27
CA ALA A 149 6.28 2.38 -14.99
C ALA A 149 6.23 2.66 -16.49
N ARG A 150 5.03 2.72 -17.08
CA ARG A 150 4.78 3.14 -18.46
C ARG A 150 4.76 4.66 -18.67
N GLY A 151 4.93 5.44 -17.59
CA GLY A 151 4.87 6.90 -17.65
C GLY A 151 3.46 7.46 -17.80
N LEU A 152 2.41 6.69 -17.44
CA LEU A 152 1.04 7.19 -17.43
C LEU A 152 0.81 8.11 -16.23
N PRO A 153 -0.10 9.10 -16.33
CA PRO A 153 -0.37 10.04 -15.25
C PRO A 153 -0.80 9.36 -13.96
N VAL A 154 -0.21 9.77 -12.85
CA VAL A 154 -0.52 9.28 -11.50
C VAL A 154 -0.54 10.43 -10.49
N ALA A 155 -1.46 10.36 -9.53
CA ALA A 155 -1.53 11.28 -8.40
C ALA A 155 -1.35 10.49 -7.10
N LEU A 156 -0.39 10.91 -6.29
CA LEU A 156 -0.01 10.29 -5.02
C LEU A 156 -0.14 11.30 -3.88
N THR A 157 -0.27 10.81 -2.66
CA THR A 157 -0.23 11.62 -1.44
C THR A 157 0.92 11.14 -0.57
N VAL A 158 1.80 12.05 -0.17
CA VAL A 158 2.74 11.83 0.91
C VAL A 158 2.15 12.39 2.20
N ALA A 159 2.03 11.54 3.23
CA ALA A 159 1.57 11.97 4.55
C ALA A 159 2.68 11.80 5.58
N SER A 160 2.92 12.87 6.33
CA SER A 160 3.88 12.94 7.43
C SER A 160 3.58 14.14 8.33
N LEU A 161 3.93 14.06 9.60
CA LEU A 161 3.93 15.23 10.49
C LEU A 161 5.10 16.20 10.16
N SER A 162 6.22 15.68 9.62
CA SER A 162 7.35 16.48 9.16
C SER A 162 7.06 17.17 7.83
N GLN A 163 7.07 18.52 7.82
CA GLN A 163 6.94 19.30 6.60
C GLN A 163 8.13 19.09 5.67
N ASP A 164 9.33 18.99 6.22
CA ASP A 164 10.56 18.80 5.45
C ASP A 164 10.55 17.45 4.71
N LEU A 165 10.07 16.40 5.38
CA LEU A 165 9.93 15.09 4.73
C LEU A 165 8.90 15.10 3.61
N ARG A 166 7.75 15.77 3.81
CA ARG A 166 6.76 15.94 2.74
C ARG A 166 7.36 16.65 1.54
N GLN A 167 8.07 17.76 1.77
CA GLN A 167 8.69 18.54 0.70
C GLN A 167 9.80 17.76 -0.02
N ALA A 168 10.67 17.06 0.72
CA ALA A 168 11.71 16.21 0.13
C ALA A 168 11.12 15.09 -0.74
N THR A 169 10.04 14.45 -0.28
CA THR A 169 9.36 13.41 -1.05
C THR A 169 8.71 13.97 -2.32
N ILE A 170 8.10 15.16 -2.22
CA ILE A 170 7.58 15.89 -3.40
C ILE A 170 8.73 16.17 -4.38
N ASN A 171 9.83 16.75 -3.93
CA ASN A 171 10.97 17.10 -4.78
C ASN A 171 11.57 15.86 -5.48
N ALA A 172 11.58 14.71 -4.79
CA ALA A 172 12.12 13.46 -5.35
C ALA A 172 11.21 12.83 -6.41
N LEU A 173 9.89 12.99 -6.30
CA LEU A 173 8.93 12.22 -7.12
C LEU A 173 8.06 13.07 -8.05
N HIS A 174 7.80 14.35 -7.71
CA HIS A 174 6.91 15.21 -8.48
C HIS A 174 7.56 15.66 -9.77
N GLY A 175 6.92 15.41 -10.88
CA GLY A 175 7.39 15.82 -12.21
C GLY A 175 6.93 14.83 -13.28
N GLY A 176 7.11 15.18 -14.54
CA GLY A 176 6.64 14.35 -15.64
C GLY A 176 5.16 13.97 -15.49
N ALA A 177 4.90 12.68 -15.42
CA ALA A 177 3.56 12.13 -15.24
C ALA A 177 3.14 11.96 -13.77
N VAL A 178 4.04 12.18 -12.80
CA VAL A 178 3.78 11.97 -11.37
C VAL A 178 3.39 13.30 -10.70
N ARG A 179 2.26 13.32 -9.99
CA ARG A 179 1.83 14.41 -9.12
C ARG A 179 1.83 13.92 -7.68
N VAL A 180 2.47 14.66 -6.78
CA VAL A 180 2.52 14.33 -5.34
C VAL A 180 1.89 15.48 -4.55
N TYR A 181 0.96 15.14 -3.67
CA TYR A 181 0.26 16.04 -2.77
C TYR A 181 0.67 15.77 -1.34
N ALA A 182 0.72 16.80 -0.51
CA ALA A 182 1.09 16.69 0.90
C ALA A 182 -0.15 16.53 1.80
N SER A 183 -0.02 15.74 2.86
CA SER A 183 -1.02 15.62 3.93
C SER A 183 -0.31 15.51 5.30
N PRO A 184 -0.87 16.02 6.38
CA PRO A 184 -0.41 15.72 7.73
C PRO A 184 -1.01 14.42 8.29
N ASP A 185 -2.07 13.86 7.66
CA ASP A 185 -2.87 12.74 8.16
C ASP A 185 -2.28 11.38 7.74
N VAL A 186 -1.31 10.91 8.51
CA VAL A 186 -0.68 9.58 8.30
C VAL A 186 -1.70 8.46 8.48
N VAL A 187 -2.50 8.54 9.57
CA VAL A 187 -3.48 7.50 9.93
C VAL A 187 -4.54 7.33 8.85
N GLY A 188 -5.12 8.44 8.37
CA GLY A 188 -6.14 8.39 7.33
C GLY A 188 -5.63 7.82 6.00
N VAL A 189 -4.40 8.17 5.62
CA VAL A 189 -3.75 7.63 4.42
C VAL A 189 -3.50 6.12 4.53
N GLU A 190 -3.08 5.63 5.68
CA GLU A 190 -2.83 4.20 5.93
C GLU A 190 -4.13 3.40 5.99
N VAL A 191 -5.14 3.89 6.71
CA VAL A 191 -6.46 3.26 6.80
C VAL A 191 -7.11 3.15 5.43
N GLY A 192 -7.05 4.23 4.63
CA GLY A 192 -7.49 4.21 3.24
C GLY A 192 -6.83 3.09 2.44
N GLY A 193 -5.50 3.02 2.51
CA GLY A 193 -4.71 1.98 1.84
C GLY A 193 -5.02 0.56 2.30
N ALA A 194 -5.36 0.35 3.58
CA ALA A 194 -5.66 -0.97 4.14
C ALA A 194 -7.06 -1.46 3.72
N LEU A 195 -8.10 -0.68 4.00
CA LEU A 195 -9.48 -1.13 3.80
C LEU A 195 -9.88 -1.19 2.32
N LYS A 196 -9.35 -0.32 1.46
CA LYS A 196 -9.66 -0.37 0.02
C LYS A 196 -9.44 -1.76 -0.58
N ASN A 197 -8.43 -2.48 -0.11
CA ASN A 197 -8.09 -3.81 -0.60
C ASN A 197 -9.15 -4.84 -0.20
N ILE A 198 -9.74 -4.71 0.99
CA ILE A 198 -10.85 -5.55 1.46
C ILE A 198 -12.12 -5.24 0.66
N MET A 199 -12.39 -3.95 0.44
CA MET A 199 -13.54 -3.50 -0.36
C MET A 199 -13.42 -3.96 -1.81
N ALA A 200 -12.22 -4.00 -2.36
CA ALA A 200 -11.97 -4.54 -3.71
C ALA A 200 -12.27 -6.04 -3.81
N ILE A 201 -12.00 -6.83 -2.75
CA ILE A 201 -12.43 -8.24 -2.69
C ILE A 201 -13.95 -8.32 -2.70
N ALA A 202 -14.65 -7.51 -1.88
CA ALA A 202 -16.12 -7.47 -1.86
C ALA A 202 -16.72 -7.13 -3.23
N CYS A 203 -16.17 -6.10 -3.91
CA CYS A 203 -16.60 -5.73 -5.27
C CYS A 203 -16.32 -6.84 -6.28
N GLY A 204 -15.18 -7.51 -6.17
CA GLY A 204 -14.85 -8.67 -7.00
C GLY A 204 -15.84 -9.83 -6.81
N ILE A 205 -16.20 -10.15 -5.56
CA ILE A 205 -17.23 -11.17 -5.26
C ILE A 205 -18.56 -10.80 -5.91
N ALA A 206 -19.00 -9.55 -5.78
CA ALA A 206 -20.25 -9.09 -6.40
C ALA A 206 -20.21 -9.18 -7.93
N ASP A 207 -19.07 -8.85 -8.54
CA ASP A 207 -18.87 -8.99 -10.00
C ASP A 207 -18.90 -10.47 -10.43
N GLY A 208 -18.25 -11.37 -9.67
CA GLY A 208 -18.27 -12.81 -9.93
C GLY A 208 -19.64 -13.46 -9.80
N LEU A 209 -20.46 -12.95 -8.86
CA LEU A 209 -21.87 -13.33 -8.69
C LEU A 209 -22.80 -12.68 -9.72
N GLN A 210 -22.29 -11.79 -10.59
CA GLN A 210 -23.05 -11.05 -11.60
C GLN A 210 -24.16 -10.16 -11.01
N LEU A 211 -23.91 -9.50 -9.88
CA LEU A 211 -24.89 -8.63 -9.21
C LEU A 211 -25.06 -7.25 -9.89
N GLY A 212 -24.24 -6.95 -10.87
CA GLY A 212 -24.35 -5.74 -11.69
C GLY A 212 -23.62 -4.52 -11.11
N THR A 213 -23.63 -3.45 -11.91
CA THR A 213 -22.88 -2.21 -11.60
C THR A 213 -23.47 -1.41 -10.44
N ASN A 214 -24.79 -1.50 -10.22
CA ASN A 214 -25.45 -0.83 -9.09
C ASN A 214 -24.95 -1.40 -7.75
N ALA A 215 -24.80 -2.73 -7.64
CA ALA A 215 -24.27 -3.39 -6.45
C ALA A 215 -22.82 -2.96 -6.19
N ARG A 216 -21.98 -2.87 -7.23
CA ARG A 216 -20.61 -2.39 -7.11
C ARG A 216 -20.54 -0.93 -6.66
N ALA A 217 -21.38 -0.05 -7.21
CA ALA A 217 -21.44 1.35 -6.79
C ALA A 217 -21.85 1.47 -5.31
N ALA A 218 -22.87 0.70 -4.88
CA ALA A 218 -23.29 0.65 -3.48
C ALA A 218 -22.16 0.15 -2.56
N LEU A 219 -21.43 -0.90 -2.96
CA LEU A 219 -20.29 -1.42 -2.19
C LEU A 219 -19.16 -0.40 -2.06
N ILE A 220 -18.85 0.36 -3.13
CA ILE A 220 -17.84 1.42 -3.08
C ILE A 220 -18.28 2.52 -2.10
N THR A 221 -19.52 3.00 -2.20
CA THR A 221 -20.04 4.07 -1.33
C THR A 221 -20.09 3.62 0.14
N ARG A 222 -20.65 2.43 0.39
CA ARG A 222 -20.74 1.89 1.76
C ARG A 222 -19.38 1.49 2.33
N GLY A 223 -18.48 0.99 1.48
CA GLY A 223 -17.10 0.71 1.83
C GLY A 223 -16.34 1.97 2.23
N LEU A 224 -16.53 3.08 1.51
CA LEU A 224 -15.96 4.37 1.88
C LEU A 224 -16.45 4.83 3.27
N ALA A 225 -17.74 4.63 3.57
CA ALA A 225 -18.31 4.94 4.88
C ALA A 225 -17.70 4.05 6.00
N GLU A 226 -17.42 2.77 5.74
CA GLU A 226 -16.69 1.91 6.69
C GLU A 226 -15.26 2.41 6.92
N MET A 227 -14.54 2.75 5.84
CA MET A 227 -13.19 3.31 5.91
C MET A 227 -13.15 4.57 6.76
N THR A 228 -14.12 5.47 6.55
CA THR A 228 -14.22 6.74 7.29
C THR A 228 -14.45 6.49 8.78
N ARG A 229 -15.47 5.68 9.14
CA ARG A 229 -15.76 5.36 10.56
C ARG A 229 -14.58 4.73 11.28
N PHE A 230 -13.93 3.77 10.64
CA PHE A 230 -12.76 3.11 11.23
C PHE A 230 -11.59 4.07 11.37
N GLY A 231 -11.35 4.91 10.36
CA GLY A 231 -10.31 5.92 10.41
C GLY A 231 -10.52 6.95 11.51
N GLU A 232 -11.75 7.48 11.63
CA GLU A 232 -12.12 8.41 12.71
C GLU A 232 -11.85 7.81 14.09
N ALA A 233 -12.22 6.54 14.31
CA ALA A 233 -11.96 5.84 15.56
C ALA A 233 -10.46 5.65 15.87
N LEU A 234 -9.61 5.73 14.86
CA LEU A 234 -8.14 5.70 14.97
C LEU A 234 -7.50 7.10 14.96
N GLY A 235 -8.31 8.19 14.91
CA GLY A 235 -7.83 9.56 14.95
C GLY A 235 -7.53 10.18 13.58
N ALA A 236 -7.97 9.56 12.47
CA ALA A 236 -7.82 10.12 11.14
C ALA A 236 -8.77 11.30 10.88
N GLN A 237 -8.42 12.14 9.92
CA GLN A 237 -9.27 13.22 9.44
C GLN A 237 -10.29 12.70 8.42
N VAL A 238 -11.59 12.96 8.62
CA VAL A 238 -12.68 12.56 7.71
C VAL A 238 -12.44 12.97 6.26
N GLY A 239 -11.95 14.19 6.06
CA GLY A 239 -11.66 14.74 4.72
C GLY A 239 -10.64 13.94 3.90
N THR A 240 -9.75 13.18 4.55
CA THR A 240 -8.76 12.34 3.88
C THR A 240 -9.41 11.24 3.04
N PHE A 241 -10.55 10.71 3.50
CA PHE A 241 -11.24 9.62 2.81
C PHE A 241 -11.95 10.05 1.53
N ALA A 242 -12.32 11.31 1.37
CA ALA A 242 -12.84 11.85 0.12
C ALA A 242 -11.74 12.12 -0.93
N GLY A 243 -10.46 12.04 -0.53
CA GLY A 243 -9.29 12.33 -1.36
C GLY A 243 -8.74 11.13 -2.12
N LEU A 244 -7.48 11.31 -2.58
CA LEU A 244 -6.75 10.32 -3.40
C LEU A 244 -6.59 8.97 -2.71
N THR A 245 -6.24 8.96 -1.43
CA THR A 245 -5.92 7.74 -0.66
C THR A 245 -7.15 7.03 -0.09
N GLY A 246 -8.30 7.70 -0.08
CA GLY A 246 -9.60 7.13 0.24
C GLY A 246 -10.36 6.76 -1.03
N LEU A 247 -11.27 7.63 -1.47
CA LEU A 247 -12.15 7.41 -2.62
C LEU A 247 -11.38 7.10 -3.90
N GLY A 248 -10.31 7.85 -4.20
CA GLY A 248 -9.54 7.66 -5.44
C GLY A 248 -8.95 6.26 -5.56
N ASP A 249 -8.23 5.81 -4.54
CA ASP A 249 -7.58 4.49 -4.54
C ASP A 249 -8.59 3.34 -4.36
N LEU A 250 -9.71 3.59 -3.65
CA LEU A 250 -10.83 2.65 -3.57
C LEU A 250 -11.47 2.41 -4.94
N VAL A 251 -11.84 3.47 -5.66
CA VAL A 251 -12.44 3.36 -7.00
C VAL A 251 -11.50 2.62 -7.94
N LEU A 252 -10.23 3.03 -8.03
CA LEU A 252 -9.24 2.37 -8.88
C LEU A 252 -9.14 0.87 -8.57
N THR A 253 -9.05 0.52 -7.28
CA THR A 253 -8.81 -0.88 -6.85
C THR A 253 -10.07 -1.74 -7.01
N ALA A 254 -11.26 -1.17 -6.80
CA ALA A 254 -12.54 -1.87 -6.91
C ALA A 254 -13.03 -2.05 -8.36
N THR A 255 -12.51 -1.26 -9.32
CA THR A 255 -12.96 -1.29 -10.72
C THR A 255 -11.88 -1.73 -11.71
N GLY A 256 -10.60 -1.54 -11.36
CA GLY A 256 -9.48 -1.81 -12.28
C GLY A 256 -9.17 -3.29 -12.44
N ASP A 257 -8.88 -3.69 -13.67
CA ASP A 257 -8.56 -5.09 -14.03
C ASP A 257 -7.17 -5.54 -13.53
N LEU A 258 -6.29 -4.59 -13.19
CA LEU A 258 -4.98 -4.87 -12.61
C LEU A 258 -5.05 -5.12 -11.09
N SER A 259 -6.22 -4.97 -10.47
CA SER A 259 -6.41 -5.17 -9.03
C SER A 259 -6.41 -6.65 -8.66
N ARG A 260 -5.33 -7.12 -8.06
CA ARG A 260 -5.23 -8.50 -7.55
C ARG A 260 -6.31 -8.82 -6.50
N ASN A 261 -6.66 -7.86 -5.65
CA ASN A 261 -7.71 -8.03 -4.64
C ASN A 261 -9.09 -8.23 -5.31
N ARG A 262 -9.43 -7.40 -6.32
CA ARG A 262 -10.66 -7.57 -7.08
C ARG A 262 -10.68 -8.91 -7.83
N LEU A 263 -9.58 -9.33 -8.44
CA LEU A 263 -9.47 -10.61 -9.13
C LEU A 263 -9.68 -11.79 -8.17
N VAL A 264 -9.11 -11.78 -6.97
CA VAL A 264 -9.39 -12.79 -5.93
C VAL A 264 -10.89 -12.85 -5.63
N GLY A 265 -11.52 -11.71 -5.37
CA GLY A 265 -12.97 -11.66 -5.14
C GLY A 265 -13.80 -12.18 -6.33
N LEU A 266 -13.41 -11.83 -7.55
CA LEU A 266 -14.07 -12.26 -8.78
C LEU A 266 -14.07 -13.81 -8.93
N GLU A 267 -12.91 -14.44 -8.67
CA GLU A 267 -12.78 -15.89 -8.73
C GLU A 267 -13.58 -16.60 -7.62
N ILE A 268 -13.60 -16.03 -6.40
CA ILE A 268 -14.46 -16.52 -5.31
C ILE A 268 -15.94 -16.42 -5.69
N GLY A 269 -16.38 -15.29 -6.24
CA GLY A 269 -17.76 -15.10 -6.71
C GLY A 269 -18.17 -16.04 -7.84
N ARG A 270 -17.21 -16.51 -8.65
CA ARG A 270 -17.39 -17.52 -9.69
C ARG A 270 -17.43 -18.97 -9.17
N GLY A 271 -17.20 -19.16 -7.86
CA GLY A 271 -17.28 -20.45 -7.19
C GLY A 271 -15.95 -21.20 -7.05
N ARG A 272 -14.79 -20.56 -7.31
CA ARG A 272 -13.51 -21.16 -6.97
C ARG A 272 -13.28 -21.11 -5.46
N SER A 273 -12.64 -22.14 -4.90
CA SER A 273 -12.30 -22.16 -3.49
C SER A 273 -11.22 -21.12 -3.15
N VAL A 274 -11.28 -20.56 -1.94
CA VAL A 274 -10.27 -19.61 -1.45
C VAL A 274 -8.89 -20.24 -1.44
N ASP A 275 -8.79 -21.50 -1.01
CA ASP A 275 -7.53 -22.26 -0.92
C ASP A 275 -6.89 -22.44 -2.31
N ASP A 276 -7.67 -22.82 -3.33
CA ASP A 276 -7.16 -22.98 -4.70
C ASP A 276 -6.65 -21.64 -5.29
N ILE A 277 -7.32 -20.55 -4.98
CA ILE A 277 -6.94 -19.22 -5.46
C ILE A 277 -5.61 -18.79 -4.82
N LEU A 278 -5.47 -18.98 -3.51
CA LEU A 278 -4.26 -18.62 -2.77
C LEU A 278 -3.09 -19.53 -3.10
N ALA A 279 -3.32 -20.84 -3.28
CA ALA A 279 -2.31 -21.81 -3.72
C ALA A 279 -1.83 -21.51 -5.17
N GLY A 280 -2.68 -20.96 -6.01
CA GLY A 280 -2.35 -20.50 -7.37
C GLY A 280 -1.45 -19.27 -7.45
N GLY A 281 -0.96 -18.75 -6.31
CA GLY A 281 -0.02 -17.61 -6.25
C GLY A 281 -0.66 -16.22 -6.35
N LEU A 282 -2.00 -16.13 -6.41
CA LEU A 282 -2.72 -14.87 -6.32
C LEU A 282 -2.67 -14.36 -4.86
N THR A 283 -1.66 -13.55 -4.57
CA THR A 283 -1.55 -12.92 -3.25
C THR A 283 -2.37 -11.63 -3.21
N ALA A 284 -3.32 -11.54 -2.28
CA ALA A 284 -4.09 -10.34 -2.01
C ALA A 284 -3.76 -9.78 -0.63
N GLU A 285 -3.30 -8.54 -0.58
CA GLU A 285 -2.99 -7.85 0.69
C GLU A 285 -4.26 -7.68 1.53
N GLY A 286 -5.42 -7.45 0.88
CA GLY A 286 -6.72 -7.38 1.55
C GLY A 286 -7.07 -8.65 2.31
N ALA A 287 -6.83 -9.83 1.74
CA ALA A 287 -7.06 -11.10 2.43
C ALA A 287 -6.15 -11.27 3.66
N ARG A 288 -4.89 -10.81 3.57
CA ARG A 288 -3.93 -10.93 4.68
C ARG A 288 -4.25 -10.03 5.87
N CYS A 289 -4.83 -8.85 5.64
CA CYS A 289 -5.10 -7.90 6.72
C CYS A 289 -6.58 -7.86 7.16
N ALA A 290 -7.50 -8.54 6.46
CA ALA A 290 -8.93 -8.44 6.74
C ALA A 290 -9.29 -8.83 8.18
N SER A 291 -8.76 -9.95 8.69
CA SER A 291 -8.99 -10.38 10.08
C SER A 291 -8.42 -9.38 11.08
N ALA A 292 -7.23 -8.85 10.84
CA ALA A 292 -6.61 -7.87 11.74
C ALA A 292 -7.42 -6.57 11.80
N VAL A 293 -7.90 -6.08 10.65
CA VAL A 293 -8.81 -4.92 10.56
C VAL A 293 -10.08 -5.18 11.34
N LEU A 294 -10.73 -6.37 11.14
CA LEU A 294 -11.97 -6.71 11.81
C LEU A 294 -11.80 -6.78 13.33
N HIS A 295 -10.76 -7.45 13.82
CA HIS A 295 -10.48 -7.56 15.26
C HIS A 295 -10.24 -6.19 15.90
N ARG A 296 -9.46 -5.32 15.23
CA ARG A 296 -9.20 -3.97 15.72
C ARG A 296 -10.46 -3.12 15.74
N ALA A 297 -11.31 -3.21 14.72
CA ALA A 297 -12.60 -2.53 14.67
C ALA A 297 -13.53 -2.98 15.80
N GLN A 298 -13.61 -4.29 16.06
CA GLN A 298 -14.38 -4.85 17.18
C GLN A 298 -13.88 -4.33 18.53
N ALA A 299 -12.58 -4.29 18.75
CA ALA A 299 -11.98 -3.74 19.97
C ALA A 299 -12.29 -2.25 20.18
N LEU A 300 -12.50 -1.50 19.08
CA LEU A 300 -12.89 -0.08 19.10
C LEU A 300 -14.42 0.13 19.10
N GLY A 301 -15.22 -0.94 19.05
CA GLY A 301 -16.68 -0.85 18.93
C GLY A 301 -17.18 -0.29 17.59
N VAL A 302 -16.38 -0.43 16.51
CA VAL A 302 -16.71 0.08 15.16
C VAL A 302 -17.33 -1.02 14.32
N ASP A 303 -18.53 -0.75 13.77
CA ASP A 303 -19.26 -1.69 12.91
C ASP A 303 -18.74 -1.61 11.46
N LEU A 304 -18.17 -2.71 10.96
CA LEU A 304 -17.62 -2.86 9.60
C LEU A 304 -18.28 -4.05 8.87
N PRO A 305 -19.57 -3.96 8.51
CA PRO A 305 -20.33 -5.09 7.97
C PRO A 305 -19.79 -5.68 6.65
N ILE A 306 -19.24 -4.87 5.74
CA ILE A 306 -18.65 -5.38 4.50
C ILE A 306 -17.36 -6.12 4.81
N THR A 307 -16.52 -5.57 5.67
CA THR A 307 -15.29 -6.21 6.14
C THR A 307 -15.59 -7.54 6.83
N GLU A 308 -16.60 -7.58 7.71
CA GLU A 308 -17.06 -8.79 8.38
C GLU A 308 -17.55 -9.86 7.37
N ALA A 309 -18.35 -9.45 6.38
CA ALA A 309 -18.83 -10.35 5.33
C ALA A 309 -17.66 -10.93 4.50
N VAL A 310 -16.66 -10.12 4.16
CA VAL A 310 -15.45 -10.58 3.46
C VAL A 310 -14.66 -11.57 4.33
N CYS A 311 -14.49 -11.31 5.63
CA CYS A 311 -13.86 -12.25 6.56
C CYS A 311 -14.63 -13.57 6.66
N GLY A 312 -15.96 -13.51 6.72
CA GLY A 312 -16.82 -14.70 6.72
C GLY A 312 -16.59 -15.60 5.50
N VAL A 313 -16.48 -14.98 4.32
CA VAL A 313 -16.20 -15.72 3.07
C VAL A 313 -14.78 -16.26 3.03
N LEU A 314 -13.79 -15.45 3.43
CA LEU A 314 -12.37 -15.85 3.33
C LEU A 314 -11.94 -16.90 4.35
N PHE A 315 -12.50 -16.88 5.56
CA PHE A 315 -11.93 -17.62 6.69
C PHE A 315 -12.94 -18.51 7.43
N ALA A 316 -14.25 -18.25 7.30
CA ALA A 316 -15.30 -18.99 8.03
C ALA A 316 -16.19 -19.85 7.11
N GLY A 317 -15.83 -20.01 5.84
CA GLY A 317 -16.57 -20.87 4.89
C GLY A 317 -17.97 -20.38 4.55
N VAL A 318 -18.30 -19.11 4.84
CA VAL A 318 -19.59 -18.52 4.46
C VAL A 318 -19.71 -18.45 2.95
N ALA A 319 -20.78 -18.97 2.38
CA ALA A 319 -21.00 -18.91 0.95
C ALA A 319 -21.15 -17.44 0.49
N PRO A 320 -20.54 -17.03 -0.65
CA PRO A 320 -20.60 -15.66 -1.15
C PRO A 320 -22.04 -15.10 -1.27
N ARG A 321 -22.99 -15.92 -1.77
CA ARG A 321 -24.41 -15.53 -1.86
C ARG A 321 -25.05 -15.30 -0.50
N GLU A 322 -24.71 -16.11 0.49
CA GLU A 322 -25.20 -15.94 1.85
C GLU A 322 -24.66 -14.65 2.49
N ALA A 323 -23.37 -14.33 2.29
CA ALA A 323 -22.79 -13.07 2.76
C ALA A 323 -23.51 -11.86 2.19
N VAL A 324 -23.84 -11.88 0.88
CA VAL A 324 -24.65 -10.83 0.24
C VAL A 324 -26.05 -10.76 0.86
N THR A 325 -26.74 -11.88 1.04
CA THR A 325 -28.07 -11.92 1.67
C THR A 325 -28.07 -11.31 3.06
N ARG A 326 -27.06 -11.64 3.87
CA ARG A 326 -26.90 -11.06 5.24
C ARG A 326 -26.70 -9.54 5.19
N LEU A 327 -25.90 -9.02 4.24
CA LEU A 327 -25.73 -7.59 4.07
C LEU A 327 -27.01 -6.86 3.67
N LEU A 328 -27.80 -7.46 2.75
CA LEU A 328 -29.06 -6.89 2.30
C LEU A 328 -30.17 -6.94 3.36
N ALA A 329 -30.13 -7.90 4.29
CA ALA A 329 -31.08 -8.03 5.38
C ALA A 329 -30.86 -7.04 6.54
N ARG A 330 -29.78 -6.23 6.51
CA ARG A 330 -29.55 -5.22 7.55
C ARG A 330 -30.61 -4.12 7.50
N VAL A 331 -31.01 -3.67 8.70
CA VAL A 331 -31.99 -2.58 8.84
C VAL A 331 -31.48 -1.31 8.16
N ALA A 332 -32.38 -0.66 7.41
CA ALA A 332 -32.08 0.62 6.80
C ALA A 332 -31.67 1.66 7.84
N ARG A 333 -30.60 2.39 7.56
CA ARG A 333 -30.09 3.49 8.40
C ARG A 333 -30.16 4.79 7.60
N THR A 334 -30.20 5.91 8.30
CA THR A 334 -30.02 7.23 7.69
C THR A 334 -28.64 7.32 7.06
N GLU A 335 -28.54 7.88 5.88
CA GLU A 335 -27.30 8.08 5.14
C GLU A 335 -26.59 9.38 5.56
#